data_3a0db552f555c49281dd2238f440f432
#
_entry.id   3a0db552f555c49281dd2238f440f432
#
_cell.length_a   1.000
_cell.length_b   1.000
_cell.length_c   1.000
_cell.angle_alpha   90.00
_cell.angle_beta   90.00
_cell.angle_gamma   90.00
#
_symmetry.space_group_name_H-M   'P 1'
#
loop_
_entity.id
_entity.type
_entity.pdbx_description
1 polymer ?
#
loop_
_entity_poly.entity_id
_entity_poly.type
_entity_poly.pdbx_seq_one_letter_code
_entity_poly.pdbx_strand_id
1 'polypeptide(L)'
;GIMKGNMYRCACTRCLNLLLTYPEGCRANCAYCGLARHREAERDYADRNFIRVDWPAVPMAEIVDIVAHDGDKTPFHRMCISMITHPNSDADTRTVLKAWTARIDPGAIPVSILSNPTTMTRADVAALKDLGAEIFTVALDACTPEIFERTRGKGVQSPHSWEKYWEIFAHAVDIFGREKIGMHLIVGMGETEADCLGVVQRIKDAGGHSHMFCFFPEKGSLMDHLPATPRDQWRRVQFARYLIDYMGVRVDRMRFDEQGRVADYGIAKDEIEAIVASGVPFRTSGCPGKFRDDVSACDRP
;
A
#
# COMPACT_ATOMS: atom_id res chain seq x y z
N GLY A 1 18.35 -2.88 -6.64
CA GLY A 1 18.01 -4.20 -7.02
C GLY A 1 18.36 -4.57 -8.46
N ILE A 2 17.38 -4.85 -9.30
CA ILE A 2 17.58 -5.34 -10.67
C ILE A 2 18.45 -4.40 -11.51
N MET A 3 18.25 -3.10 -11.41
CA MET A 3 19.03 -2.08 -12.14
C MET A 3 20.52 -2.05 -11.76
N LYS A 4 20.91 -2.54 -10.60
CA LYS A 4 22.30 -2.67 -10.15
C LYS A 4 22.83 -4.11 -10.23
N GLY A 5 22.18 -4.98 -10.99
CA GLY A 5 22.59 -6.37 -11.19
C GLY A 5 22.24 -7.35 -10.06
N ASN A 6 21.52 -6.89 -9.05
CA ASN A 6 21.07 -7.76 -7.95
C ASN A 6 19.79 -8.49 -8.36
N MET A 7 19.92 -9.68 -8.90
CA MET A 7 18.77 -10.52 -9.28
C MET A 7 18.32 -11.38 -8.11
N TYR A 8 17.11 -11.18 -7.63
CA TYR A 8 16.46 -12.09 -6.70
C TYR A 8 15.66 -13.15 -7.46
N ARG A 9 15.88 -14.42 -7.15
CA ARG A 9 15.37 -15.59 -7.89
C ARG A 9 13.85 -15.68 -8.07
N CYS A 10 13.05 -14.84 -7.42
CA CYS A 10 11.58 -14.93 -7.45
C CYS A 10 10.87 -13.62 -7.78
N ALA A 11 11.55 -12.60 -8.26
CA ALA A 11 10.95 -11.31 -8.50
C ALA A 11 10.85 -11.03 -10.01
N CYS A 12 9.76 -11.45 -10.62
CA CYS A 12 9.28 -10.81 -11.84
C CYS A 12 8.70 -9.45 -11.48
N THR A 13 9.53 -8.49 -11.00
CA THR A 13 9.07 -7.16 -10.63
C THR A 13 8.89 -6.33 -11.88
N ARG A 14 7.66 -6.26 -12.35
CA ARG A 14 7.28 -5.35 -13.43
C ARG A 14 6.88 -3.96 -12.92
N CYS A 15 6.92 -3.75 -11.63
CA CYS A 15 6.73 -2.45 -10.99
C CYS A 15 8.07 -1.94 -10.47
N LEU A 16 8.50 -0.76 -10.92
CA LEU A 16 9.63 -0.04 -10.35
C LEU A 16 9.16 0.68 -9.10
N ASN A 17 9.56 0.19 -7.94
CA ASN A 17 9.20 0.80 -6.66
C ASN A 17 10.30 1.75 -6.21
N LEU A 18 9.97 3.02 -6.05
CA LEU A 18 10.83 4.06 -5.51
C LEU A 18 10.36 4.42 -4.11
N LEU A 19 11.29 4.52 -3.17
CA LEU A 19 11.05 5.00 -1.82
C LEU A 19 11.82 6.31 -1.63
N LEU A 20 11.12 7.38 -1.27
CA LEU A 20 11.79 8.62 -0.89
C LEU A 20 12.63 8.35 0.37
N THR A 21 13.83 8.88 0.39
CA THR A 21 14.76 8.73 1.51
C THR A 21 15.44 10.05 1.83
N TYR A 22 15.71 10.25 3.13
CA TYR A 22 16.34 11.45 3.66
C TYR A 22 17.38 11.05 4.69
N PRO A 23 18.47 11.83 4.85
CA PRO A 23 19.50 11.56 5.86
C PRO A 23 18.93 11.46 7.30
N GLU A 24 17.86 12.25 7.58
CA GLU A 24 17.20 12.26 8.88
C GLU A 24 16.19 11.12 9.05
N GLY A 25 15.92 10.35 7.99
CA GLY A 25 14.93 9.28 7.98
C GLY A 25 13.50 9.76 8.03
N CYS A 26 12.59 8.83 8.34
CA CYS A 26 11.16 9.12 8.52
C CYS A 26 10.92 9.83 9.86
N ARG A 27 10.10 10.89 9.86
CA ARG A 27 9.74 11.61 11.08
C ARG A 27 8.57 11.02 11.85
N ALA A 28 7.92 10.00 11.31
CA ALA A 28 6.89 9.24 12.00
C ALA A 28 7.49 8.11 12.86
N ASN A 29 6.68 7.59 13.77
CA ASN A 29 7.07 6.51 14.65
C ASN A 29 6.00 5.41 14.65
N CYS A 30 5.56 4.98 13.45
CA CYS A 30 4.55 3.93 13.33
C CYS A 30 5.06 2.64 13.97
N ALA A 31 4.29 2.06 14.91
CA ALA A 31 4.71 0.97 15.77
C ALA A 31 5.16 -0.31 15.05
N TYR A 32 4.66 -0.53 13.84
CA TYR A 32 4.92 -1.72 13.00
C TYR A 32 5.98 -1.48 11.90
N CYS A 33 6.52 -0.25 11.79
CA CYS A 33 7.25 0.16 10.60
C CYS A 33 8.76 0.05 10.78
N GLY A 34 9.42 -0.53 9.78
CA GLY A 34 10.88 -0.61 9.74
C GLY A 34 11.60 0.72 9.55
N LEU A 35 10.87 1.78 9.17
CA LEU A 35 11.40 3.15 9.05
C LEU A 35 10.99 4.05 10.21
N ALA A 36 10.41 3.50 11.29
CA ALA A 36 10.00 4.28 12.44
C ALA A 36 11.17 5.03 13.06
N ARG A 37 10.93 6.30 13.42
CA ARG A 37 11.96 7.20 13.97
C ARG A 37 12.71 6.64 15.18
N HIS A 38 12.01 5.89 16.02
CA HIS A 38 12.57 5.30 17.25
C HIS A 38 12.76 3.78 17.13
N ARG A 39 12.97 3.27 15.92
CA ARG A 39 13.27 1.86 15.72
C ARG A 39 14.59 1.50 16.38
N GLU A 40 14.59 0.44 17.16
CA GLU A 40 15.77 -0.14 17.80
C GLU A 40 16.45 -1.17 16.88
N ALA A 41 17.20 -0.70 15.91
CA ALA A 41 18.00 -1.55 15.04
C ALA A 41 19.34 -0.89 14.74
N GLU A 42 20.33 -1.68 14.33
CA GLU A 42 21.59 -1.15 13.82
C GLU A 42 21.29 -0.16 12.69
N ARG A 43 21.94 1.01 12.72
CA ARG A 43 21.68 2.10 11.79
C ARG A 43 21.76 1.67 10.33
N ASP A 44 22.79 0.92 9.98
CA ASP A 44 22.99 0.39 8.64
C ASP A 44 21.87 -0.55 8.17
N TYR A 45 21.24 -1.26 9.10
CA TYR A 45 20.08 -2.10 8.81
C TYR A 45 18.83 -1.27 8.66
N ALA A 46 18.58 -0.31 9.56
CA ALA A 46 17.39 0.55 9.53
C ALA A 46 17.34 1.46 8.28
N ASP A 47 18.51 1.97 7.86
CA ASP A 47 18.60 2.92 6.74
C ASP A 47 18.36 2.27 5.37
N ARG A 48 18.54 0.96 5.24
CA ARG A 48 18.51 0.24 3.97
C ARG A 48 17.48 -0.88 3.87
N ASN A 49 16.87 -1.28 4.99
CA ASN A 49 15.94 -2.40 5.03
C ASN A 49 14.53 -1.94 5.42
N PHE A 50 13.66 -1.84 4.45
CA PHE A 50 12.24 -1.65 4.64
C PHE A 50 11.49 -2.87 4.12
N ILE A 51 10.64 -3.46 4.95
CA ILE A 51 9.91 -4.70 4.60
C ILE A 51 10.89 -5.82 4.15
N ARG A 52 12.02 -5.97 4.82
CA ARG A 52 13.08 -6.97 4.55
C ARG A 52 13.68 -6.87 3.14
N VAL A 53 13.61 -5.70 2.52
CA VAL A 53 14.21 -5.46 1.20
C VAL A 53 15.33 -4.44 1.35
N ASP A 54 16.47 -4.73 0.78
CA ASP A 54 17.55 -3.75 0.64
C ASP A 54 17.16 -2.72 -0.43
N TRP A 55 17.10 -1.46 -0.05
CA TRP A 55 16.74 -0.33 -0.90
C TRP A 55 17.98 0.54 -1.15
N PRO A 56 18.79 0.24 -2.18
CA PRO A 56 19.94 1.06 -2.49
C PRO A 56 19.51 2.48 -2.90
N ALA A 57 20.17 3.49 -2.37
CA ALA A 57 19.97 4.87 -2.82
C ALA A 57 20.54 5.05 -4.24
N VAL A 58 19.70 5.53 -5.15
CA VAL A 58 20.04 5.75 -6.56
C VAL A 58 19.57 7.14 -6.97
N PRO A 59 20.40 7.98 -7.62
CA PRO A 59 19.96 9.27 -8.13
C PRO A 59 18.81 9.10 -9.13
N MET A 60 17.80 9.96 -9.04
CA MET A 60 16.62 9.87 -9.94
C MET A 60 17.00 10.01 -11.41
N ALA A 61 17.98 10.84 -11.73
CA ALA A 61 18.49 11.00 -13.10
C ALA A 61 19.03 9.67 -13.66
N GLU A 62 19.81 8.92 -12.88
CA GLU A 62 20.32 7.60 -13.27
C GLU A 62 19.17 6.60 -13.55
N ILE A 63 18.13 6.62 -12.71
CA ILE A 63 16.96 5.77 -12.90
C ILE A 63 16.26 6.10 -14.21
N VAL A 64 16.01 7.38 -14.46
CA VAL A 64 15.34 7.86 -15.68
C VAL A 64 16.18 7.52 -16.93
N ASP A 65 17.49 7.75 -16.87
CA ASP A 65 18.39 7.47 -18.00
C ASP A 65 18.40 5.99 -18.38
N ILE A 66 18.47 5.09 -17.39
CA ILE A 66 18.43 3.63 -17.63
C ILE A 66 17.11 3.24 -18.26
N VAL A 67 15.97 3.66 -17.71
CA VAL A 67 14.66 3.24 -18.20
C VAL A 67 14.38 3.84 -19.59
N ALA A 68 14.75 5.10 -19.82
CA ALA A 68 14.60 5.74 -21.13
C ALA A 68 15.51 5.10 -22.19
N HIS A 69 16.73 4.67 -21.82
CA HIS A 69 17.64 3.97 -22.73
C HIS A 69 17.10 2.58 -23.12
N ASP A 70 16.53 1.86 -22.14
CA ASP A 70 15.97 0.54 -22.40
C ASP A 70 14.71 0.59 -23.28
N GLY A 71 13.97 1.69 -23.26
CA GLY A 71 12.76 1.89 -24.06
C GLY A 71 11.79 0.71 -23.92
N ASP A 72 11.37 0.13 -25.06
CA ASP A 72 10.45 -1.02 -25.09
C ASP A 72 11.03 -2.31 -24.49
N LYS A 73 12.34 -2.36 -24.24
CA LYS A 73 12.98 -3.52 -23.60
C LYS A 73 12.94 -3.47 -22.08
N THR A 74 12.49 -2.35 -21.49
CA THR A 74 12.38 -2.26 -20.04
C THR A 74 11.42 -3.32 -19.49
N PRO A 75 11.76 -3.99 -18.38
CA PRO A 75 10.84 -4.93 -17.74
C PRO A 75 9.70 -4.23 -16.96
N PHE A 76 9.72 -2.91 -16.87
CA PHE A 76 8.79 -2.17 -16.01
C PHE A 76 7.52 -1.80 -16.77
N HIS A 77 6.37 -2.17 -16.22
CA HIS A 77 5.04 -1.83 -16.72
C HIS A 77 4.34 -0.79 -15.84
N ARG A 78 4.97 -0.40 -14.74
CA ARG A 78 4.49 0.61 -13.79
C ARG A 78 5.64 1.13 -12.95
N MET A 79 5.54 2.39 -12.53
CA MET A 79 6.36 2.95 -11.45
C MET A 79 5.47 3.27 -10.25
N CYS A 80 5.98 3.06 -9.04
CA CYS A 80 5.35 3.49 -7.80
C CYS A 80 6.31 4.38 -7.00
N ILE A 81 5.86 5.56 -6.60
CA ILE A 81 6.59 6.45 -5.70
C ILE A 81 5.97 6.30 -4.31
N SER A 82 6.77 5.81 -3.35
CA SER A 82 6.36 5.67 -1.95
C SER A 82 6.91 6.83 -1.12
N MET A 83 6.00 7.53 -0.44
CA MET A 83 6.33 8.65 0.44
C MET A 83 6.66 8.15 1.85
N ILE A 84 7.55 8.85 2.54
CA ILE A 84 7.72 8.76 4.00
C ILE A 84 7.32 10.09 4.64
N THR A 85 7.17 10.12 5.95
CA THR A 85 6.82 11.36 6.67
C THR A 85 8.05 12.25 6.79
N HIS A 86 8.10 13.29 5.97
CA HIS A 86 9.17 14.29 5.97
C HIS A 86 8.63 15.63 5.43
N PRO A 87 9.09 16.80 5.90
CA PRO A 87 8.61 18.11 5.44
C PRO A 87 8.72 18.31 3.91
N ASN A 88 9.73 17.73 3.29
CA ASN A 88 9.97 17.87 1.85
C ASN A 88 9.26 16.81 1.00
N SER A 89 8.61 15.81 1.62
CA SER A 89 8.09 14.62 0.93
C SER A 89 7.14 14.96 -0.22
N ASP A 90 6.25 15.94 -0.02
CA ASP A 90 5.30 16.37 -1.04
C ASP A 90 6.01 17.06 -2.23
N ALA A 91 6.97 17.95 -1.95
CA ALA A 91 7.73 18.65 -2.98
C ALA A 91 8.64 17.70 -3.77
N ASP A 92 9.30 16.78 -3.06
CA ASP A 92 10.20 15.82 -3.68
C ASP A 92 9.46 14.76 -4.49
N THR A 93 8.26 14.33 -4.05
CA THR A 93 7.37 13.47 -4.86
C THR A 93 7.05 14.13 -6.20
N ARG A 94 6.70 15.43 -6.20
CA ARG A 94 6.46 16.18 -7.44
C ARG A 94 7.72 16.31 -8.29
N THR A 95 8.88 16.49 -7.67
CA THR A 95 10.17 16.58 -8.37
C THR A 95 10.51 15.26 -9.06
N VAL A 96 10.35 14.13 -8.36
CA VAL A 96 10.57 12.78 -8.91
C VAL A 96 9.60 12.52 -10.06
N LEU A 97 8.31 12.86 -9.88
CA LEU A 97 7.29 12.65 -10.91
C LEU A 97 7.58 13.51 -12.17
N LYS A 98 7.97 14.78 -12.00
CA LYS A 98 8.37 15.65 -13.11
C LYS A 98 9.59 15.10 -13.86
N ALA A 99 10.62 14.65 -13.14
CA ALA A 99 11.81 14.07 -13.76
C ALA A 99 11.46 12.81 -14.58
N TRP A 100 10.53 12.00 -14.10
CA TRP A 100 10.03 10.82 -14.81
C TRP A 100 9.26 11.20 -16.07
N THR A 101 8.21 12.01 -15.93
CA THR A 101 7.28 12.33 -17.04
C THR A 101 7.92 13.22 -18.11
N ALA A 102 9.03 13.88 -17.81
CA ALA A 102 9.82 14.62 -18.80
C ALA A 102 10.51 13.71 -19.85
N ARG A 103 10.74 12.44 -19.54
CA ARG A 103 11.51 11.50 -20.38
C ARG A 103 10.78 10.23 -20.70
N ILE A 104 9.80 9.84 -19.90
CA ILE A 104 9.09 8.57 -20.00
C ILE A 104 7.59 8.86 -20.10
N ASP A 105 6.97 8.35 -21.15
CA ASP A 105 5.53 8.51 -21.37
C ASP A 105 4.73 7.80 -20.26
N PRO A 106 3.90 8.53 -19.49
CA PRO A 106 3.02 7.92 -18.50
C PRO A 106 1.98 6.96 -19.10
N GLY A 107 1.70 7.04 -20.40
CA GLY A 107 0.86 6.08 -21.11
C GLY A 107 1.54 4.72 -21.29
N ALA A 108 2.87 4.71 -21.46
CA ALA A 108 3.66 3.48 -21.57
C ALA A 108 3.98 2.86 -20.20
N ILE A 109 4.43 3.70 -19.24
CA ILE A 109 4.75 3.26 -17.87
C ILE A 109 3.99 4.16 -16.88
N PRO A 110 2.73 3.80 -16.55
CA PRO A 110 1.89 4.57 -15.64
C PRO A 110 2.50 4.69 -14.25
N VAL A 111 2.19 5.80 -13.56
CA VAL A 111 2.73 6.10 -12.24
C VAL A 111 1.67 5.97 -11.15
N SER A 112 1.99 5.28 -10.09
CA SER A 112 1.22 5.21 -8.85
C SER A 112 1.93 5.98 -7.74
N ILE A 113 1.16 6.69 -6.93
CA ILE A 113 1.67 7.36 -5.72
C ILE A 113 1.16 6.61 -4.51
N LEU A 114 2.06 6.10 -3.66
CA LEU A 114 1.74 5.64 -2.32
C LEU A 114 2.00 6.79 -1.35
N SER A 115 0.91 7.45 -0.98
CA SER A 115 0.99 8.69 -0.20
C SER A 115 1.00 8.46 1.31
N ASN A 116 1.66 9.40 1.97
CA ASN A 116 1.53 9.66 3.38
C ASN A 116 0.91 11.07 3.54
N PRO A 117 -0.43 11.17 3.63
CA PRO A 117 -1.14 12.42 3.44
C PRO A 117 -1.10 13.40 4.62
N THR A 118 -0.24 13.18 5.61
CA THR A 118 -0.20 13.96 6.85
C THR A 118 -0.13 15.48 6.63
N THR A 119 0.67 15.90 5.65
CA THR A 119 0.87 17.33 5.32
C THR A 119 0.16 17.76 4.04
N MET A 120 -0.44 16.83 3.31
CA MET A 120 -1.04 17.09 2.01
C MET A 120 -2.35 17.88 2.10
N THR A 121 -2.58 18.67 1.09
CA THR A 121 -3.83 19.39 0.83
C THR A 121 -4.51 18.84 -0.43
N ARG A 122 -5.75 19.27 -0.70
CA ARG A 122 -6.44 18.99 -1.97
C ARG A 122 -5.62 19.47 -3.18
N ALA A 123 -4.95 20.62 -3.06
CA ALA A 123 -4.13 21.17 -4.14
C ALA A 123 -2.88 20.30 -4.42
N ASP A 124 -2.28 19.71 -3.40
CA ASP A 124 -1.15 18.79 -3.58
C ASP A 124 -1.57 17.53 -4.33
N VAL A 125 -2.75 16.98 -3.99
CA VAL A 125 -3.32 15.82 -4.70
C VAL A 125 -3.60 16.16 -6.17
N ALA A 126 -4.19 17.33 -6.47
CA ALA A 126 -4.45 17.78 -7.82
C ALA A 126 -3.15 17.95 -8.63
N ALA A 127 -2.12 18.56 -8.03
CA ALA A 127 -0.83 18.74 -8.66
C ALA A 127 -0.15 17.41 -9.06
N LEU A 128 -0.31 16.35 -8.27
CA LEU A 128 0.19 15.02 -8.64
C LEU A 128 -0.56 14.44 -9.84
N LYS A 129 -1.88 14.63 -9.91
CA LYS A 129 -2.69 14.22 -11.05
C LYS A 129 -2.27 14.96 -12.32
N ASP A 130 -2.11 16.28 -12.24
CA ASP A 130 -1.71 17.14 -13.36
C ASP A 130 -0.30 16.80 -13.88
N LEU A 131 0.57 16.32 -13.01
CA LEU A 131 1.92 15.85 -13.36
C LEU A 131 1.94 14.44 -13.96
N GLY A 132 0.79 13.77 -14.12
CA GLY A 132 0.70 12.49 -14.81
C GLY A 132 0.62 11.26 -13.90
N ALA A 133 0.37 11.41 -12.60
CA ALA A 133 0.04 10.26 -11.75
C ALA A 133 -1.30 9.65 -12.17
N GLU A 134 -1.34 8.32 -12.31
CA GLU A 134 -2.56 7.59 -12.71
C GLU A 134 -3.36 7.09 -11.51
N ILE A 135 -2.67 6.57 -10.50
CA ILE A 135 -3.28 5.99 -9.29
C ILE A 135 -2.72 6.68 -8.06
N PHE A 136 -3.60 6.98 -7.12
CA PHE A 136 -3.22 7.52 -5.81
C PHE A 136 -3.66 6.55 -4.71
N THR A 137 -2.76 6.23 -3.80
CA THR A 137 -3.02 5.30 -2.70
C THR A 137 -2.70 5.96 -1.37
N VAL A 138 -3.60 5.82 -0.41
CA VAL A 138 -3.45 6.32 0.96
C VAL A 138 -2.99 5.18 1.87
N ALA A 139 -1.88 5.35 2.56
CA ALA A 139 -1.37 4.38 3.53
C ALA A 139 -2.08 4.56 4.88
N LEU A 140 -3.35 4.15 4.99
CA LEU A 140 -4.12 4.20 6.24
C LEU A 140 -3.60 3.19 7.27
N ASP A 141 -3.33 1.98 6.81
CA ASP A 141 -2.73 0.84 7.49
C ASP A 141 -3.57 0.23 8.64
N ALA A 142 -4.39 0.98 9.33
CA ALA A 142 -5.23 0.48 10.43
C ALA A 142 -6.70 0.28 10.01
N CYS A 143 -7.40 -0.63 10.70
CA CYS A 143 -8.80 -0.93 10.43
C CYS A 143 -9.77 -0.24 11.40
N THR A 144 -9.30 0.39 12.48
CA THR A 144 -10.11 1.22 13.37
C THR A 144 -9.38 2.49 13.78
N PRO A 145 -10.11 3.56 14.17
CA PRO A 145 -9.49 4.79 14.69
C PRO A 145 -8.61 4.53 15.92
N GLU A 146 -9.03 3.62 16.81
CA GLU A 146 -8.34 3.28 18.05
C GLU A 146 -6.99 2.60 17.76
N ILE A 147 -6.98 1.66 16.82
CA ILE A 147 -5.75 0.99 16.37
C ILE A 147 -4.84 1.99 15.65
N PHE A 148 -5.41 2.83 14.78
CA PHE A 148 -4.65 3.89 14.13
C PHE A 148 -3.97 4.79 15.15
N GLU A 149 -4.72 5.30 16.14
CA GLU A 149 -4.20 6.19 17.17
C GLU A 149 -3.07 5.53 17.99
N ARG A 150 -3.27 4.27 18.38
CA ARG A 150 -2.30 3.49 19.16
C ARG A 150 -1.04 3.12 18.39
N THR A 151 -1.15 2.83 17.09
CA THR A 151 -0.03 2.26 16.32
C THR A 151 0.60 3.25 15.35
N ARG A 152 -0.09 4.32 14.99
CA ARG A 152 0.33 5.26 13.96
C ARG A 152 0.10 6.74 14.34
N GLY A 153 -0.82 7.01 15.25
CA GLY A 153 -1.21 8.36 15.67
C GLY A 153 -0.42 8.88 16.88
N LYS A 154 -1.09 9.65 17.74
CA LYS A 154 -0.48 10.29 18.92
C LYS A 154 0.01 9.26 19.95
N GLY A 155 -0.61 8.09 20.02
CA GLY A 155 -0.20 7.02 20.94
C GLY A 155 1.25 6.58 20.74
N VAL A 156 1.82 6.80 19.57
CA VAL A 156 3.24 6.56 19.24
C VAL A 156 3.99 7.86 18.91
N GLN A 157 3.45 9.01 19.29
CA GLN A 157 4.05 10.31 19.03
C GLN A 157 4.27 10.61 17.54
N SER A 158 3.39 10.11 16.69
CA SER A 158 3.39 10.40 15.25
C SER A 158 2.41 11.51 14.91
N PRO A 159 2.63 12.22 13.79
CA PRO A 159 1.80 13.39 13.41
C PRO A 159 0.56 12.99 12.60
N HIS A 160 0.25 11.71 12.47
CA HIS A 160 -0.84 11.23 11.63
C HIS A 160 -2.20 11.38 12.31
N SER A 161 -3.25 11.61 11.51
CA SER A 161 -4.65 11.67 11.94
C SER A 161 -5.51 10.81 11.04
N TRP A 162 -6.36 10.00 11.64
CA TRP A 162 -7.33 9.15 10.95
C TRP A 162 -8.25 9.96 10.02
N GLU A 163 -8.76 11.10 10.55
CA GLU A 163 -9.67 11.98 9.81
C GLU A 163 -8.98 12.58 8.59
N LYS A 164 -7.72 13.01 8.75
CA LYS A 164 -6.93 13.58 7.66
C LYS A 164 -6.70 12.58 6.52
N TYR A 165 -6.49 11.32 6.85
CA TYR A 165 -6.29 10.28 5.85
C TYR A 165 -7.57 10.02 5.04
N TRP A 166 -8.73 10.01 5.67
CA TRP A 166 -10.02 9.89 4.99
C TRP A 166 -10.39 11.17 4.20
N GLU A 167 -10.05 12.36 4.71
CA GLU A 167 -10.21 13.62 3.98
C GLU A 167 -9.44 13.59 2.65
N ILE A 168 -8.16 13.23 2.70
CA ILE A 168 -7.32 13.17 1.49
C ILE A 168 -7.78 12.05 0.56
N PHE A 169 -8.24 10.92 1.10
CA PHE A 169 -8.84 9.86 0.29
C PHE A 169 -10.06 10.38 -0.49
N ALA A 170 -10.96 11.09 0.16
CA ALA A 170 -12.13 11.68 -0.50
C ALA A 170 -11.73 12.70 -1.59
N HIS A 171 -10.77 13.58 -1.30
CA HIS A 171 -10.23 14.50 -2.29
C HIS A 171 -9.61 13.78 -3.49
N ALA A 172 -8.91 12.68 -3.23
CA ALA A 172 -8.29 11.89 -4.29
C ALA A 172 -9.36 11.21 -5.17
N VAL A 173 -10.44 10.69 -4.60
CA VAL A 173 -11.57 10.13 -5.38
C VAL A 173 -12.18 11.19 -6.30
N ASP A 174 -12.40 12.41 -5.82
CA ASP A 174 -12.93 13.51 -6.62
C ASP A 174 -11.98 13.88 -7.78
N ILE A 175 -10.68 13.86 -7.54
CA ILE A 175 -9.65 14.35 -8.49
C ILE A 175 -9.28 13.28 -9.52
N PHE A 176 -8.98 12.06 -9.06
CA PHE A 176 -8.52 10.98 -9.93
C PHE A 176 -9.67 10.18 -10.54
N GLY A 177 -10.83 10.20 -9.91
CA GLY A 177 -12.00 9.40 -10.26
C GLY A 177 -12.08 8.07 -9.49
N ARG A 178 -13.26 7.47 -9.52
CA ARG A 178 -13.53 6.18 -8.88
C ARG A 178 -12.62 5.09 -9.45
N GLU A 179 -12.28 4.10 -8.63
CA GLU A 179 -11.41 2.94 -8.95
C GLU A 179 -9.94 3.29 -9.24
N LYS A 180 -9.57 4.59 -9.17
CA LYS A 180 -8.17 5.05 -9.29
C LYS A 180 -7.52 5.32 -7.93
N ILE A 181 -8.25 5.08 -6.85
CA ILE A 181 -7.78 5.34 -5.49
C ILE A 181 -7.67 4.05 -4.71
N GLY A 182 -6.47 3.78 -4.20
CA GLY A 182 -6.21 2.67 -3.29
C GLY A 182 -6.15 3.12 -1.83
N MET A 183 -6.39 2.19 -0.92
CA MET A 183 -6.11 2.37 0.50
C MET A 183 -5.40 1.14 1.06
N HIS A 184 -4.23 1.34 1.67
CA HIS A 184 -3.50 0.27 2.34
C HIS A 184 -4.10 -0.03 3.70
N LEU A 185 -4.22 -1.30 4.03
CA LEU A 185 -4.64 -1.84 5.32
C LEU A 185 -3.68 -2.94 5.74
N ILE A 186 -3.33 -2.98 7.03
CA ILE A 186 -2.58 -4.07 7.63
C ILE A 186 -3.53 -4.85 8.53
N VAL A 187 -3.67 -6.15 8.25
CA VAL A 187 -4.52 -7.07 9.01
C VAL A 187 -3.70 -7.76 10.10
N GLY A 188 -4.23 -7.81 11.32
CA GLY A 188 -3.62 -8.51 12.44
C GLY A 188 -2.92 -7.61 13.46
N MET A 189 -3.30 -6.32 13.52
CA MET A 189 -2.81 -5.39 14.54
C MET A 189 -3.73 -5.29 15.77
N GLY A 190 -4.72 -6.18 15.89
CA GLY A 190 -5.63 -6.28 17.02
C GLY A 190 -7.10 -5.94 16.69
N GLU A 191 -7.43 -5.69 15.42
CA GLU A 191 -8.79 -5.59 14.93
C GLU A 191 -9.46 -6.97 14.78
N THR A 192 -10.79 -6.98 14.77
CA THR A 192 -11.56 -8.14 14.33
C THR A 192 -11.63 -8.21 12.80
N GLU A 193 -12.01 -9.37 12.26
CA GLU A 193 -12.28 -9.49 10.82
C GLU A 193 -13.46 -8.61 10.40
N ALA A 194 -14.46 -8.45 11.27
CA ALA A 194 -15.59 -7.56 11.06
C ALA A 194 -15.15 -6.09 10.93
N ASP A 195 -14.26 -5.62 11.81
CA ASP A 195 -13.71 -4.25 11.74
C ASP A 195 -12.99 -4.02 10.40
N CYS A 196 -12.11 -4.96 10.04
CA CYS A 196 -11.35 -4.87 8.80
C CYS A 196 -12.25 -4.82 7.57
N LEU A 197 -13.23 -5.74 7.49
CA LEU A 197 -14.15 -5.82 6.35
C LEU A 197 -15.13 -4.64 6.31
N GLY A 198 -15.49 -4.07 7.45
CA GLY A 198 -16.23 -2.81 7.53
C GLY A 198 -15.47 -1.64 6.86
N VAL A 199 -14.17 -1.55 7.10
CA VAL A 199 -13.33 -0.54 6.43
C VAL A 199 -13.17 -0.84 4.94
N VAL A 200 -12.99 -2.10 4.54
CA VAL A 200 -12.96 -2.50 3.12
C VAL A 200 -14.25 -2.08 2.42
N GLN A 201 -15.42 -2.32 3.03
CA GLN A 201 -16.69 -1.86 2.48
C GLN A 201 -16.78 -0.34 2.37
N ARG A 202 -16.35 0.38 3.40
CA ARG A 202 -16.33 1.85 3.39
C ARG A 202 -15.46 2.40 2.25
N ILE A 203 -14.29 1.80 2.02
CA ILE A 203 -13.41 2.17 0.90
C ILE A 203 -14.10 1.95 -0.43
N LYS A 204 -14.75 0.80 -0.62
CA LYS A 204 -15.47 0.45 -1.84
C LYS A 204 -16.65 1.38 -2.10
N ASP A 205 -17.45 1.65 -1.08
CA ASP A 205 -18.61 2.58 -1.17
C ASP A 205 -18.16 4.00 -1.54
N ALA A 206 -17.05 4.45 -0.99
CA ALA A 206 -16.45 5.74 -1.30
C ALA A 206 -15.81 5.81 -2.69
N GLY A 207 -15.65 4.69 -3.39
CA GLY A 207 -15.16 4.64 -4.77
C GLY A 207 -13.70 4.26 -4.95
N GLY A 208 -13.07 3.73 -3.91
CA GLY A 208 -11.74 3.17 -3.97
C GLY A 208 -11.71 1.65 -3.95
N HIS A 209 -10.52 1.11 -3.77
CA HIS A 209 -10.28 -0.31 -3.54
C HIS A 209 -9.22 -0.51 -2.47
N SER A 210 -9.27 -1.66 -1.79
CA SER A 210 -8.36 -1.95 -0.70
C SER A 210 -7.11 -2.69 -1.17
N HIS A 211 -5.96 -2.34 -0.60
CA HIS A 211 -4.72 -3.11 -0.69
C HIS A 211 -4.38 -3.63 0.70
N MET A 212 -4.32 -4.94 0.88
CA MET A 212 -4.15 -5.53 2.20
C MET A 212 -2.80 -6.20 2.36
N PHE A 213 -2.24 -6.03 3.54
CA PHE A 213 -1.02 -6.67 4.00
C PHE A 213 -1.32 -7.43 5.30
N CYS A 214 -0.77 -8.61 5.46
CA CYS A 214 -0.77 -9.24 6.78
C CYS A 214 0.28 -8.57 7.67
N PHE A 215 -0.07 -8.31 8.93
CA PHE A 215 0.88 -7.84 9.92
C PHE A 215 2.07 -8.80 10.01
N PHE A 216 3.21 -8.22 10.05
CA PHE A 216 4.47 -8.91 10.20
C PHE A 216 5.33 -8.17 11.23
N PRO A 217 5.83 -8.86 12.28
CA PRO A 217 6.68 -8.24 13.29
C PRO A 217 8.02 -7.84 12.68
N GLU A 218 8.18 -6.55 12.37
CA GLU A 218 9.43 -6.02 11.82
C GLU A 218 10.44 -5.81 12.94
N LYS A 219 11.61 -6.41 12.81
CA LYS A 219 12.66 -6.39 13.85
C LYS A 219 13.00 -4.95 14.27
N GLY A 220 13.04 -4.72 15.58
CA GLY A 220 13.35 -3.42 16.19
C GLY A 220 12.19 -2.41 16.15
N SER A 221 11.03 -2.77 15.58
CA SER A 221 9.81 -1.95 15.68
C SER A 221 9.15 -2.15 17.06
N LEU A 222 8.26 -1.21 17.45
CA LEU A 222 7.55 -1.31 18.73
C LEU A 222 6.63 -2.55 18.83
N MET A 223 6.29 -3.16 17.70
CA MET A 223 5.43 -4.35 17.62
C MET A 223 6.18 -5.62 17.22
N ASP A 224 7.51 -5.64 17.28
CA ASP A 224 8.32 -6.80 16.86
C ASP A 224 8.15 -8.03 17.76
N HIS A 225 7.65 -7.83 18.98
CA HIS A 225 7.35 -8.88 19.96
C HIS A 225 6.00 -9.58 19.74
N LEU A 226 5.15 -9.04 18.85
CA LEU A 226 3.83 -9.63 18.58
C LEU A 226 3.93 -10.77 17.55
N PRO A 227 3.01 -11.75 17.60
CA PRO A 227 2.96 -12.79 16.58
C PRO A 227 2.53 -12.20 15.22
N ALA A 228 3.01 -12.82 14.15
CA ALA A 228 2.48 -12.53 12.81
C ALA A 228 0.99 -12.93 12.72
N THR A 229 0.25 -12.30 11.80
CA THR A 229 -1.16 -12.61 11.55
C THR A 229 -1.36 -14.11 11.33
N PRO A 230 -2.30 -14.78 12.03
CA PRO A 230 -2.66 -16.18 11.77
C PRO A 230 -3.09 -16.38 10.31
N ARG A 231 -2.60 -17.46 9.70
CA ARG A 231 -2.85 -17.73 8.28
C ARG A 231 -4.34 -17.88 7.96
N ASP A 232 -5.08 -18.50 8.81
CA ASP A 232 -6.52 -18.73 8.64
C ASP A 232 -7.31 -17.41 8.70
N GLN A 233 -7.00 -16.50 9.65
CA GLN A 233 -7.53 -15.14 9.68
C GLN A 233 -7.20 -14.40 8.38
N TRP A 234 -5.94 -14.44 7.97
CA TRP A 234 -5.51 -13.78 6.74
C TRP A 234 -6.29 -14.27 5.52
N ARG A 235 -6.47 -15.59 5.38
CA ARG A 235 -7.20 -16.18 4.25
C ARG A 235 -8.69 -15.85 4.26
N ARG A 236 -9.34 -15.85 5.41
CA ARG A 236 -10.76 -15.43 5.52
C ARG A 236 -10.94 -13.98 5.09
N VAL A 237 -10.08 -13.08 5.57
CA VAL A 237 -10.15 -11.66 5.21
C VAL A 237 -9.81 -11.42 3.74
N GLN A 238 -8.80 -12.09 3.18
CA GLN A 238 -8.49 -12.01 1.74
C GLN A 238 -9.67 -12.42 0.86
N PHE A 239 -10.33 -13.52 1.22
CA PHE A 239 -11.49 -14.03 0.48
C PHE A 239 -12.67 -13.06 0.57
N ALA A 240 -13.03 -12.62 1.78
CA ALA A 240 -14.12 -11.67 1.99
C ALA A 240 -13.84 -10.32 1.28
N ARG A 241 -12.61 -9.81 1.38
CA ARG A 241 -12.20 -8.60 0.64
C ARG A 241 -12.38 -8.77 -0.87
N TYR A 242 -12.02 -9.93 -1.43
CA TYR A 242 -12.22 -10.21 -2.84
C TYR A 242 -13.71 -10.16 -3.23
N LEU A 243 -14.57 -10.71 -2.40
CA LEU A 243 -16.03 -10.66 -2.61
C LEU A 243 -16.53 -9.22 -2.61
N ILE A 244 -16.04 -8.36 -1.71
CA ILE A 244 -16.45 -6.94 -1.61
C ILE A 244 -15.91 -6.14 -2.80
N ASP A 245 -14.60 -6.18 -3.04
CA ASP A 245 -13.95 -5.32 -4.03
C ASP A 245 -14.30 -5.71 -5.48
N TYR A 246 -14.48 -7.02 -5.77
CA TYR A 246 -14.56 -7.51 -7.14
C TYR A 246 -15.86 -8.22 -7.49
N MET A 247 -16.58 -8.78 -6.51
CA MET A 247 -17.82 -9.52 -6.75
C MET A 247 -19.08 -8.74 -6.35
N GLY A 248 -18.92 -7.56 -5.72
CA GLY A 248 -20.03 -6.72 -5.29
C GLY A 248 -20.83 -7.28 -4.11
N VAL A 249 -20.30 -8.28 -3.41
CA VAL A 249 -20.91 -8.79 -2.17
C VAL A 249 -20.72 -7.74 -1.07
N ARG A 250 -21.77 -7.43 -0.34
CA ARG A 250 -21.72 -6.44 0.73
C ARG A 250 -21.42 -7.10 2.08
N VAL A 251 -20.65 -6.40 2.92
CA VAL A 251 -20.30 -6.86 4.27
C VAL A 251 -21.54 -7.10 5.15
N ASP A 252 -22.62 -6.35 4.94
CA ASP A 252 -23.89 -6.52 5.68
C ASP A 252 -24.63 -7.83 5.36
N ARG A 253 -24.23 -8.55 4.32
CA ARG A 253 -24.69 -9.93 4.05
C ARG A 253 -23.86 -11.00 4.72
N MET A 254 -22.69 -10.65 5.21
CA MET A 254 -21.80 -11.58 5.91
C MET A 254 -22.25 -11.74 7.37
N ARG A 255 -21.99 -12.89 7.95
CA ARG A 255 -22.21 -13.13 9.39
C ARG A 255 -20.88 -13.33 10.08
N PHE A 256 -20.78 -12.80 11.28
CA PHE A 256 -19.59 -12.90 12.12
C PHE A 256 -19.93 -13.63 13.40
N ASP A 257 -18.97 -14.35 13.95
CA ASP A 257 -19.10 -14.98 15.25
C ASP A 257 -18.90 -13.97 16.40
N GLU A 258 -19.01 -14.43 17.64
CA GLU A 258 -18.85 -13.60 18.84
C GLU A 258 -17.46 -12.95 18.97
N GLN A 259 -16.46 -13.47 18.28
CA GLN A 259 -15.11 -12.94 18.21
C GLN A 259 -14.90 -12.02 16.99
N GLY A 260 -15.95 -11.76 16.23
CA GLY A 260 -15.88 -10.93 15.01
C GLY A 260 -15.18 -11.60 13.83
N ARG A 261 -15.05 -12.94 13.82
CA ARG A 261 -14.51 -13.70 12.69
C ARG A 261 -15.62 -14.03 11.70
N VAL A 262 -15.29 -14.05 10.41
CA VAL A 262 -16.26 -14.42 9.37
C VAL A 262 -16.73 -15.87 9.58
N ALA A 263 -18.03 -16.04 9.83
CA ALA A 263 -18.71 -17.31 9.96
C ALA A 263 -19.49 -17.69 8.69
N ASP A 264 -19.90 -16.67 7.89
CA ASP A 264 -20.62 -16.88 6.64
C ASP A 264 -20.34 -15.70 5.71
N TYR A 265 -20.04 -15.98 4.45
CA TYR A 265 -19.70 -14.96 3.45
C TYR A 265 -20.92 -14.37 2.73
N GLY A 266 -22.14 -14.85 3.02
CA GLY A 266 -23.38 -14.36 2.41
C GLY A 266 -23.58 -14.77 0.94
N ILE A 267 -22.90 -15.83 0.49
CA ILE A 267 -23.03 -16.44 -0.84
C ILE A 267 -23.14 -17.97 -0.71
N ALA A 268 -23.59 -18.66 -1.77
CA ALA A 268 -23.79 -20.10 -1.76
C ALA A 268 -22.46 -20.86 -1.63
N LYS A 269 -22.52 -22.06 -1.03
CA LYS A 269 -21.33 -22.89 -0.75
C LYS A 269 -20.59 -23.31 -2.02
N ASP A 270 -21.31 -23.68 -3.06
CA ASP A 270 -20.75 -24.07 -4.36
C ASP A 270 -20.04 -22.89 -5.05
N GLU A 271 -20.57 -21.68 -4.88
CA GLU A 271 -19.93 -20.46 -5.35
C GLU A 271 -18.62 -20.18 -4.58
N ILE A 272 -18.60 -20.37 -3.26
CA ILE A 272 -17.39 -20.29 -2.44
C ILE A 272 -16.33 -21.27 -2.95
N GLU A 273 -16.73 -22.54 -3.14
CA GLU A 273 -15.82 -23.60 -3.60
C GLU A 273 -15.22 -23.28 -4.98
N ALA A 274 -16.03 -22.79 -5.92
CA ALA A 274 -15.58 -22.40 -7.25
C ALA A 274 -14.58 -21.24 -7.21
N ILE A 275 -14.88 -20.18 -6.42
CA ILE A 275 -14.00 -19.01 -6.30
C ILE A 275 -12.68 -19.40 -5.60
N VAL A 276 -12.74 -20.21 -4.54
CA VAL A 276 -11.56 -20.72 -3.83
C VAL A 276 -10.69 -21.57 -4.77
N ALA A 277 -11.30 -22.46 -5.55
CA ALA A 277 -10.60 -23.31 -6.50
C ALA A 277 -9.87 -22.51 -7.60
N SER A 278 -10.37 -21.31 -7.95
CA SER A 278 -9.71 -20.41 -8.90
C SER A 278 -8.38 -19.87 -8.39
N GLY A 279 -8.19 -19.81 -7.06
CA GLY A 279 -7.03 -19.21 -6.41
C GLY A 279 -6.92 -17.69 -6.53
N VAL A 280 -7.79 -17.04 -7.31
CA VAL A 280 -7.72 -15.59 -7.61
C VAL A 280 -7.77 -14.71 -6.35
N PRO A 281 -8.64 -14.96 -5.33
CA PRO A 281 -8.67 -14.15 -4.12
C PRO A 281 -7.33 -14.07 -3.38
N PHE A 282 -6.51 -15.12 -3.52
CA PHE A 282 -5.28 -15.32 -2.76
C PHE A 282 -4.02 -14.90 -3.53
N ARG A 283 -4.16 -14.44 -4.77
CA ARG A 283 -3.04 -13.93 -5.57
C ARG A 283 -2.61 -12.57 -5.06
N THR A 284 -1.32 -12.26 -5.19
CA THR A 284 -0.84 -10.89 -5.06
C THR A 284 -1.41 -10.02 -6.17
N SER A 285 -1.54 -8.71 -5.92
CA SER A 285 -1.97 -7.76 -6.95
C SER A 285 -1.24 -6.43 -6.81
N GLY A 286 -0.99 -5.78 -7.94
CA GLY A 286 -0.54 -4.39 -7.99
C GLY A 286 -1.71 -3.40 -7.86
N CYS A 287 -1.40 -2.09 -7.94
CA CYS A 287 -2.40 -1.03 -7.86
C CYS A 287 -3.58 -1.17 -8.84
N PRO A 288 -3.39 -1.70 -10.08
CA PRO A 288 -4.52 -1.95 -11.00
C PRO A 288 -5.46 -3.09 -10.59
N GLY A 289 -5.15 -3.82 -9.50
CA GLY A 289 -6.01 -4.89 -9.00
C GLY A 289 -5.60 -6.29 -9.41
N LYS A 290 -6.42 -7.29 -9.07
CA LYS A 290 -6.13 -8.72 -9.24
C LYS A 290 -6.33 -9.24 -10.67
N PHE A 291 -6.91 -8.46 -11.54
CA PHE A 291 -7.18 -8.86 -12.93
C PHE A 291 -6.00 -8.59 -13.88
N ARG A 292 -4.95 -7.94 -13.38
CA ARG A 292 -3.73 -7.69 -14.13
C ARG A 292 -2.61 -8.59 -13.62
N ASP A 293 -2.14 -9.48 -14.53
CA ASP A 293 -1.04 -10.41 -14.22
C ASP A 293 0.33 -9.86 -14.64
N ASP A 294 0.32 -8.75 -15.37
CA ASP A 294 1.50 -8.12 -15.93
C ASP A 294 2.18 -7.12 -14.97
N VAL A 295 1.58 -6.85 -13.81
CA VAL A 295 2.13 -5.94 -12.80
C VAL A 295 2.33 -6.67 -11.50
N SER A 296 3.55 -6.61 -10.98
CA SER A 296 3.88 -7.19 -9.67
C SER A 296 3.17 -6.48 -8.54
N ALA A 297 2.86 -7.27 -7.55
CA ALA A 297 2.03 -6.89 -6.46
C ALA A 297 2.75 -6.16 -5.34
N CYS A 298 2.02 -5.23 -4.74
CA CYS A 298 2.36 -4.66 -3.45
C CYS A 298 1.76 -5.47 -2.30
N ASP A 299 0.54 -5.99 -2.46
CA ASP A 299 -0.09 -6.83 -1.44
C ASP A 299 0.45 -8.26 -1.47
N ARG A 300 0.45 -8.92 -0.31
CA ARG A 300 1.01 -10.26 -0.16
C ARG A 300 -0.06 -11.33 -0.40
N PRO A 301 0.35 -12.53 -0.87
CA PRO A 301 -0.54 -13.66 -1.02
C PRO A 301 -0.99 -14.23 0.34
#